data_d038a724abc1104d04e0385e27e59c9f
#
_entry.id   d038a724abc1104d04e0385e27e59c9f
#
_cell.length_a   1.000
_cell.length_b   1.000
_cell.length_c   1.000
_cell.angle_alpha   90.00
_cell.angle_beta   90.00
_cell.angle_gamma   90.00
#
_symmetry.space_group_name_H-M   'P 1'
#
loop_
_entity.id
_entity.type
_entity.pdbx_description
1 polymer ?
#
loop_
_entity_poly.entity_id
_entity_poly.type
_entity_poly.pdbx_seq_one_letter_code
_entity_poly.pdbx_strand_id
1 'polypeptide(L)'
;MRFQVSLRGMSVCVAIAASAMLVGCGSGVVPVPSPQSGTPSSPSSGTPSSPSSGTPSTPSTGSPGTGNGVSGNVYGGQSPLSGANVYLYAAGSSGYGAGATSLLNGSGAVTTNSTGAFSIAGAYTCPSGNTQVYVVAVGGDAGGGANSSAVLMSALGNCSNVGSTHIVVNEVTTAASVFALAQFMTPGSTAVGTSSTNQTGLVNAFRTVTNLYDGETGQTRTKTPAGNGTIPTSTINSLANALGACVDSAGGSAACTKLFQATAVGGAAPRDTLAAILNIALNPGMNLKSLTLSGPYTPALAGAPNDWTLSVEYTGGGLNQGQLIAADGAGNIWVPNAVDPGTLSEFSTVGEPLSGNTGFSGGGLSYPQAVAVDLQGNVWAANVGNNTVSKHTSSGSPLSGSGFTAAGLKEPYALAVDANGNVFTTNGNDTVTKLNASGTAVAQFQQGGLDFPYAVAVDSSQNVWVANYGVTNSVSKFSNTGAPAASVGFTGGGLSGAVGVAIDANGNAWVANFDNAVVSKLDSSGAPLSGSGYAVPADVASIAVDGSNTIWTANADGSISHLANTGTAISPATGYISNGATAEVGIAIDASGNVWTTDNYVNSIFEYVGAASPAAVPLQAAVKNKQLGKRP
;
A
#
# COMPACT_ATOMS: atom_id res chain seq x y z
N MET A 1 23.88 -21.17 -27.59
CA MET A 1 22.67 -20.95 -28.35
C MET A 1 21.42 -21.08 -27.44
N ARG A 2 21.52 -20.67 -26.17
CA ARG A 2 20.43 -20.78 -25.14
C ARG A 2 20.03 -19.44 -24.53
N PHE A 3 20.62 -18.32 -24.92
CA PHE A 3 20.51 -17.03 -24.21
C PHE A 3 19.68 -15.95 -24.93
N GLN A 4 19.06 -16.23 -26.07
CA GLN A 4 18.34 -15.19 -26.81
C GLN A 4 16.81 -15.27 -26.79
N VAL A 5 16.20 -16.25 -26.13
CA VAL A 5 14.74 -16.41 -26.15
C VAL A 5 14.09 -15.77 -24.92
N SER A 6 14.78 -15.72 -23.78
CA SER A 6 14.23 -15.23 -22.50
C SER A 6 14.20 -13.69 -22.38
N LEU A 7 15.18 -13.00 -22.95
CA LEU A 7 15.18 -11.53 -23.01
C LEU A 7 14.14 -10.93 -23.99
N ARG A 8 13.58 -11.74 -24.89
CA ARG A 8 12.60 -11.23 -25.86
C ARG A 8 11.19 -11.03 -25.29
N GLY A 9 10.80 -11.68 -24.21
CA GLY A 9 9.52 -11.46 -23.56
C GLY A 9 9.46 -10.11 -22.82
N MET A 10 10.48 -9.77 -22.06
CA MET A 10 10.59 -8.47 -21.37
C MET A 10 11.20 -7.37 -22.24
N SER A 11 12.10 -7.70 -23.19
CA SER A 11 12.69 -6.72 -24.12
C SER A 11 11.79 -6.35 -25.31
N VAL A 12 10.79 -7.15 -25.66
CA VAL A 12 9.87 -6.80 -26.76
C VAL A 12 8.97 -5.63 -26.39
N CYS A 13 8.66 -5.43 -25.10
CA CYS A 13 7.91 -4.25 -24.65
C CYS A 13 8.75 -2.96 -24.69
N VAL A 14 10.08 -3.03 -24.49
CA VAL A 14 10.98 -1.86 -24.58
C VAL A 14 11.36 -1.52 -26.02
N ALA A 15 11.42 -2.50 -26.93
CA ALA A 15 11.85 -2.30 -28.32
C ALA A 15 10.75 -1.73 -29.25
N ILE A 16 9.46 -1.87 -28.91
CA ILE A 16 8.37 -1.34 -29.75
C ILE A 16 8.17 0.17 -29.55
N ALA A 17 8.54 0.73 -28.39
CA ALA A 17 8.50 2.18 -28.19
C ALA A 17 9.64 2.95 -28.90
N ALA A 18 10.76 2.29 -29.24
CA ALA A 18 11.89 2.91 -29.93
C ALA A 18 11.78 2.92 -31.47
N SER A 19 10.86 2.15 -32.06
CA SER A 19 10.74 1.99 -33.51
C SER A 19 9.68 2.87 -34.17
N ALA A 20 8.94 3.68 -33.44
CA ALA A 20 7.89 4.55 -33.97
C ALA A 20 8.29 6.03 -34.16
N MET A 21 9.57 6.41 -33.97
CA MET A 21 10.04 7.80 -34.11
C MET A 21 11.13 8.00 -35.18
N LEU A 22 11.05 7.34 -36.31
CA LEU A 22 11.98 7.58 -37.45
C LEU A 22 11.25 7.61 -38.78
N VAL A 23 10.36 8.58 -38.95
CA VAL A 23 10.05 9.14 -40.28
C VAL A 23 9.64 10.60 -40.12
N GLY A 24 10.47 11.52 -40.61
CA GLY A 24 10.12 12.93 -40.70
C GLY A 24 11.34 13.86 -40.77
N CYS A 25 12.16 13.78 -41.82
CA CYS A 25 13.13 14.82 -42.17
C CYS A 25 12.42 16.06 -42.73
N GLY A 26 12.66 17.21 -42.08
CA GLY A 26 12.34 18.52 -42.63
C GLY A 26 13.35 19.55 -42.12
N SER A 27 14.24 19.99 -43.01
CA SER A 27 15.30 20.95 -42.77
C SER A 27 14.78 22.38 -42.53
N GLY A 28 15.21 23.02 -41.45
CA GLY A 28 15.02 24.45 -41.22
C GLY A 28 16.07 25.00 -40.27
N VAL A 29 17.04 25.71 -40.82
CA VAL A 29 18.13 26.38 -40.10
C VAL A 29 17.66 27.74 -39.60
N VAL A 30 17.82 28.05 -38.32
CA VAL A 30 17.71 29.41 -37.75
C VAL A 30 18.85 29.62 -36.74
N PRO A 31 19.51 30.80 -36.73
CA PRO A 31 20.84 30.98 -36.13
C PRO A 31 20.83 31.28 -34.66
N VAL A 32 21.90 30.85 -33.99
CA VAL A 32 22.22 31.06 -32.56
C VAL A 32 22.82 32.44 -32.34
N PRO A 33 22.43 33.21 -31.30
CA PRO A 33 23.20 34.35 -30.81
C PRO A 33 24.23 33.93 -29.75
N SER A 34 25.41 34.51 -29.83
CA SER A 34 26.59 34.31 -29.01
C SER A 34 26.41 34.84 -27.56
N PRO A 35 27.13 34.27 -26.55
CA PRO A 35 27.02 34.67 -25.16
C PRO A 35 27.90 35.90 -24.85
N GLN A 36 27.34 36.81 -24.04
CA GLN A 36 28.11 37.89 -23.40
C GLN A 36 28.76 37.41 -22.11
N SER A 37 30.03 37.82 -21.95
CA SER A 37 30.87 37.58 -20.78
C SER A 37 30.48 38.43 -19.59
N GLY A 38 30.17 37.79 -18.44
CA GLY A 38 30.07 38.42 -17.14
C GLY A 38 31.07 37.79 -16.17
N THR A 39 31.90 38.61 -15.56
CA THR A 39 32.95 38.24 -14.60
C THR A 39 32.36 37.74 -13.28
N PRO A 40 32.95 36.71 -12.62
CA PRO A 40 32.43 36.22 -11.34
C PRO A 40 33.04 36.99 -10.16
N SER A 41 32.17 37.36 -9.22
CA SER A 41 32.55 37.84 -7.89
C SER A 41 32.76 36.65 -6.93
N SER A 42 33.82 36.72 -6.13
CA SER A 42 34.27 35.70 -5.19
C SER A 42 33.28 35.40 -4.06
N PRO A 43 33.14 34.13 -3.62
CA PRO A 43 32.34 33.80 -2.45
C PRO A 43 33.13 33.93 -1.15
N SER A 44 32.45 34.46 -0.14
CA SER A 44 32.94 34.53 1.25
C SER A 44 32.89 33.15 1.91
N SER A 45 33.98 32.83 2.66
CA SER A 45 34.14 31.60 3.43
C SER A 45 33.20 31.55 4.63
N GLY A 46 32.21 30.65 4.57
CA GLY A 46 31.43 30.19 5.72
C GLY A 46 31.88 28.78 6.11
N THR A 47 32.34 28.62 7.34
CA THR A 47 32.68 27.32 7.93
C THR A 47 31.45 26.41 8.04
N PRO A 48 31.52 25.12 7.64
CA PRO A 48 30.39 24.21 7.84
C PRO A 48 30.36 23.74 9.30
N SER A 49 29.20 23.90 9.93
CA SER A 49 28.86 23.26 11.19
C SER A 49 28.60 21.77 10.97
N SER A 50 29.22 20.93 11.82
CA SER A 50 29.12 19.47 11.82
C SER A 50 27.67 18.99 11.97
N PRO A 51 27.23 17.93 11.24
CA PRO A 51 25.92 17.35 11.46
C PRO A 51 25.89 16.58 12.77
N SER A 52 24.92 16.87 13.63
CA SER A 52 24.63 16.08 14.83
C SER A 52 24.09 14.71 14.42
N SER A 53 24.70 13.65 14.95
CA SER A 53 24.23 12.28 14.84
C SER A 53 22.86 12.14 15.51
N GLY A 54 21.79 12.10 14.72
CA GLY A 54 20.44 11.76 15.19
C GLY A 54 20.33 10.26 15.40
N THR A 55 20.34 9.81 16.65
CA THR A 55 19.82 8.49 17.04
C THR A 55 18.33 8.42 16.69
N PRO A 56 17.79 7.25 16.23
CA PRO A 56 16.36 7.08 16.03
C PRO A 56 15.65 7.31 17.37
N SER A 57 14.83 8.35 17.42
CA SER A 57 14.04 8.65 18.60
C SER A 57 12.95 7.58 18.73
N THR A 58 13.00 6.84 19.85
CA THR A 58 11.81 6.15 20.38
C THR A 58 10.63 7.11 20.38
N PRO A 59 9.40 6.65 20.05
CA PRO A 59 8.21 7.51 20.16
C PRO A 59 8.13 8.06 21.59
N SER A 60 8.30 9.37 21.74
CA SER A 60 8.12 10.01 23.02
C SER A 60 6.65 9.85 23.42
N THR A 61 6.39 9.29 24.59
CA THR A 61 5.10 9.39 25.24
C THR A 61 4.86 10.87 25.54
N GLY A 62 4.21 11.58 24.61
CA GLY A 62 3.84 12.98 24.80
C GLY A 62 2.97 13.09 26.06
N SER A 63 3.26 14.07 26.90
CA SER A 63 2.43 14.37 28.08
C SER A 63 0.97 14.58 27.68
N PRO A 64 -0.01 14.24 28.55
CA PRO A 64 -1.41 14.53 28.32
C PRO A 64 -1.57 16.02 28.00
N GLY A 65 -2.12 16.33 26.83
CA GLY A 65 -2.41 17.70 26.42
C GLY A 65 -3.89 18.03 26.68
N THR A 66 -4.19 19.26 27.10
CA THR A 66 -5.58 19.75 27.08
C THR A 66 -5.89 20.20 25.67
N GLY A 67 -6.88 19.56 25.01
CA GLY A 67 -7.40 20.04 23.73
C GLY A 67 -8.29 21.29 23.93
N ASN A 68 -8.18 22.25 23.03
CA ASN A 68 -9.17 23.31 22.91
C ASN A 68 -10.44 22.74 22.28
N GLY A 69 -11.63 23.25 22.58
CA GLY A 69 -12.90 22.70 22.12
C GLY A 69 -12.95 22.40 20.61
N VAL A 70 -13.75 21.40 20.23
CA VAL A 70 -13.96 20.98 18.83
C VAL A 70 -15.33 21.49 18.38
N SER A 71 -15.40 22.12 17.21
CA SER A 71 -16.66 22.59 16.63
C SER A 71 -16.77 22.24 15.16
N GLY A 72 -17.99 22.14 14.66
CA GLY A 72 -18.23 21.80 13.26
C GLY A 72 -19.70 21.69 12.91
N ASN A 73 -19.96 21.14 11.74
CA ASN A 73 -21.29 20.86 11.23
C ASN A 73 -21.43 19.40 10.79
N VAL A 74 -22.62 18.87 11.02
CA VAL A 74 -23.04 17.56 10.47
C VAL A 74 -24.06 17.80 9.37
N TYR A 75 -23.85 17.16 8.21
CA TYR A 75 -24.74 17.25 7.07
C TYR A 75 -25.19 15.84 6.63
N GLY A 76 -26.44 15.77 6.15
CA GLY A 76 -26.97 14.68 5.32
C GLY A 76 -27.16 15.24 3.91
N GLY A 77 -26.47 14.67 2.93
CA GLY A 77 -26.41 15.26 1.59
C GLY A 77 -25.86 16.67 1.62
N GLN A 78 -26.72 17.65 1.34
CA GLN A 78 -26.39 19.08 1.46
C GLN A 78 -27.21 19.77 2.57
N SER A 79 -28.03 19.01 3.30
CA SER A 79 -28.92 19.54 4.35
C SER A 79 -28.27 19.41 5.73
N PRO A 80 -28.45 20.39 6.63
CA PRO A 80 -28.02 20.27 8.01
C PRO A 80 -28.68 19.07 8.70
N LEU A 81 -27.89 18.22 9.38
CA LEU A 81 -28.41 17.12 10.17
C LEU A 81 -28.71 17.59 11.59
N SER A 82 -29.98 17.95 11.85
CA SER A 82 -30.44 18.48 13.13
C SER A 82 -30.71 17.38 14.14
N GLY A 83 -30.36 17.58 15.40
CA GLY A 83 -30.64 16.64 16.51
C GLY A 83 -29.76 15.39 16.49
N ALA A 84 -28.68 15.35 15.73
CA ALA A 84 -27.71 14.25 15.77
C ALA A 84 -26.85 14.30 17.06
N ASN A 85 -26.59 13.14 17.65
CA ASN A 85 -25.69 13.00 18.78
C ASN A 85 -24.26 12.85 18.28
N VAL A 86 -23.39 13.78 18.65
CA VAL A 86 -21.97 13.84 18.22
C VAL A 86 -21.06 13.42 19.37
N TYR A 87 -20.18 12.47 19.09
CA TYR A 87 -19.19 11.92 20.00
C TYR A 87 -17.79 12.19 19.49
N LEU A 88 -16.83 12.42 20.39
CA LEU A 88 -15.40 12.48 20.11
C LEU A 88 -14.71 11.29 20.77
N TYR A 89 -14.03 10.48 19.98
CA TYR A 89 -13.34 9.28 20.45
C TYR A 89 -11.84 9.34 20.22
N ALA A 90 -11.09 8.79 21.17
CA ALA A 90 -9.70 8.36 20.97
C ALA A 90 -9.67 6.92 20.47
N ALA A 91 -8.88 6.66 19.44
CA ALA A 91 -8.66 5.31 18.94
C ALA A 91 -7.93 4.44 19.97
N GLY A 92 -8.30 3.16 20.03
CA GLY A 92 -7.75 2.20 20.98
C GLY A 92 -6.41 1.60 20.59
N SER A 93 -5.71 1.01 21.57
CA SER A 93 -4.45 0.28 21.40
C SER A 93 -4.48 -1.14 21.96
N SER A 94 -5.67 -1.66 22.29
CA SER A 94 -5.85 -2.97 22.93
C SER A 94 -6.31 -4.07 21.96
N GLY A 95 -6.46 -3.77 20.69
CA GLY A 95 -6.87 -4.70 19.65
C GLY A 95 -7.49 -3.99 18.45
N TYR A 96 -7.50 -4.65 17.32
CA TYR A 96 -8.11 -4.14 16.09
C TYR A 96 -9.62 -3.98 16.26
N GLY A 97 -10.13 -2.78 15.97
CA GLY A 97 -11.54 -2.41 16.14
C GLY A 97 -12.00 -2.37 17.60
N ALA A 98 -11.10 -2.23 18.56
CA ALA A 98 -11.40 -2.28 19.98
C ALA A 98 -10.68 -1.18 20.78
N GLY A 99 -11.11 -0.97 22.03
CA GLY A 99 -10.43 -0.11 23.00
C GLY A 99 -10.57 1.40 22.75
N ALA A 100 -11.43 1.83 21.82
CA ALA A 100 -11.73 3.24 21.67
C ALA A 100 -12.39 3.81 22.92
N THR A 101 -12.00 5.04 23.31
CA THR A 101 -12.53 5.71 24.50
C THR A 101 -13.14 7.06 24.16
N SER A 102 -14.29 7.37 24.75
CA SER A 102 -14.89 8.71 24.62
C SER A 102 -14.01 9.74 25.34
N LEU A 103 -13.76 10.85 24.66
CA LEU A 103 -13.07 12.01 25.23
C LEU A 103 -14.05 13.03 25.83
N LEU A 104 -15.35 12.80 25.71
CA LEU A 104 -16.36 13.65 26.31
C LEU A 104 -16.50 13.36 27.81
N ASN A 105 -16.42 14.37 28.65
CA ASN A 105 -16.62 14.24 30.08
C ASN A 105 -18.07 13.80 30.37
N GLY A 106 -18.24 12.64 31.03
CA GLY A 106 -19.53 12.15 31.51
C GLY A 106 -20.44 11.63 30.40
N SER A 107 -20.12 10.56 29.71
CA SER A 107 -20.98 9.76 28.80
C SER A 107 -21.97 10.50 27.88
N GLY A 108 -21.91 11.84 27.79
CA GLY A 108 -22.82 12.66 27.03
C GLY A 108 -22.31 12.88 25.61
N ALA A 109 -23.24 12.81 24.65
CA ALA A 109 -23.04 13.39 23.32
C ALA A 109 -23.32 14.89 23.37
N VAL A 110 -22.75 15.67 22.45
CA VAL A 110 -23.29 17.01 22.13
C VAL A 110 -24.30 16.83 20.99
N THR A 111 -25.42 17.56 21.04
CA THR A 111 -26.46 17.44 20.03
C THR A 111 -26.33 18.59 19.02
N THR A 112 -26.46 18.29 17.73
CA THR A 112 -26.47 19.31 16.67
C THR A 112 -27.73 20.17 16.74
N ASN A 113 -27.58 21.47 16.49
CA ASN A 113 -28.71 22.40 16.39
C ASN A 113 -29.41 22.33 15.01
N SER A 114 -30.39 23.23 14.79
CA SER A 114 -31.15 23.28 13.51
C SER A 114 -30.32 23.60 12.26
N THR A 115 -29.09 24.10 12.44
CA THR A 115 -28.14 24.32 11.33
C THR A 115 -27.09 23.22 11.20
N GLY A 116 -27.27 22.10 11.90
CA GLY A 116 -26.32 20.99 11.96
C GLY A 116 -25.06 21.28 12.78
N ALA A 117 -24.97 22.46 13.38
CA ALA A 117 -23.76 22.86 14.11
C ALA A 117 -23.69 22.16 15.48
N PHE A 118 -22.46 21.77 15.85
CA PHE A 118 -22.11 21.24 17.15
C PHE A 118 -20.89 21.96 17.74
N SER A 119 -20.78 21.94 19.07
CA SER A 119 -19.60 22.44 19.76
C SER A 119 -19.34 21.60 21.00
N ILE A 120 -18.21 20.94 21.02
CA ILE A 120 -17.66 20.25 22.18
C ILE A 120 -16.90 21.30 22.96
N ALA A 121 -17.63 22.02 23.84
CA ALA A 121 -17.06 23.10 24.66
C ALA A 121 -16.30 22.53 25.86
N GLY A 122 -15.18 23.14 26.19
CA GLY A 122 -14.33 22.77 27.30
C GLY A 122 -13.15 21.90 26.92
N ALA A 123 -12.20 21.80 27.85
CA ALA A 123 -11.01 20.99 27.66
C ALA A 123 -11.37 19.50 27.72
N TYR A 124 -11.05 18.77 26.66
CA TYR A 124 -10.94 17.31 26.70
C TYR A 124 -9.48 16.92 26.91
N THR A 125 -9.25 15.77 27.53
CA THR A 125 -7.89 15.32 27.80
C THR A 125 -7.47 14.27 26.77
N CYS A 126 -6.47 14.59 25.95
CA CYS A 126 -5.83 13.62 25.10
C CYS A 126 -5.07 12.59 25.92
N PRO A 127 -5.23 11.29 25.72
CA PRO A 127 -4.38 10.26 26.36
C PRO A 127 -2.88 10.50 26.07
N SER A 128 -2.55 10.90 24.85
CA SER A 128 -1.27 11.49 24.45
C SER A 128 -1.51 12.45 23.27
N GLY A 129 -0.56 13.33 22.99
CA GLY A 129 -0.66 14.24 21.84
C GLY A 129 -0.76 13.52 20.49
N ASN A 130 -0.16 12.34 20.38
CA ASN A 130 -0.15 11.50 19.18
C ASN A 130 -1.32 10.52 19.09
N THR A 131 -2.21 10.47 20.10
CA THR A 131 -3.42 9.64 20.05
C THR A 131 -4.28 10.07 18.86
N GLN A 132 -4.68 9.11 18.04
CA GLN A 132 -5.56 9.37 16.90
C GLN A 132 -6.99 9.56 17.40
N VAL A 133 -7.67 10.59 16.91
CA VAL A 133 -9.05 10.90 17.32
C VAL A 133 -9.97 11.02 16.10
N TYR A 134 -11.26 10.77 16.33
CA TYR A 134 -12.30 10.84 15.32
C TYR A 134 -13.64 11.22 15.92
N VAL A 135 -14.51 11.80 15.10
CA VAL A 135 -15.88 12.17 15.45
C VAL A 135 -16.85 11.17 14.84
N VAL A 136 -17.88 10.81 15.60
CA VAL A 136 -19.03 10.02 15.13
C VAL A 136 -20.31 10.79 15.45
N ALA A 137 -21.15 11.01 14.43
CA ALA A 137 -22.48 11.58 14.57
C ALA A 137 -23.55 10.48 14.38
N VAL A 138 -24.51 10.38 15.29
CA VAL A 138 -25.53 9.32 15.33
C VAL A 138 -26.92 9.93 15.36
N GLY A 139 -27.77 9.47 14.45
CA GLY A 139 -29.16 9.91 14.35
C GLY A 139 -29.29 11.30 13.72
N GLY A 140 -30.41 11.95 13.97
CA GLY A 140 -30.72 13.27 13.48
C GLY A 140 -31.77 13.28 12.36
N ASP A 141 -32.07 14.49 11.86
CA ASP A 141 -33.06 14.74 10.79
C ASP A 141 -32.46 15.73 9.79
N ALA A 142 -32.29 15.30 8.55
CA ALA A 142 -31.85 16.11 7.42
C ALA A 142 -33.02 16.77 6.64
N GLY A 143 -34.23 16.75 7.21
CA GLY A 143 -35.46 17.26 6.58
C GLY A 143 -36.38 16.16 6.05
N GLY A 144 -35.93 14.90 6.00
CA GLY A 144 -36.72 13.73 5.60
C GLY A 144 -37.43 13.02 6.74
N GLY A 145 -37.22 13.45 7.98
CA GLY A 145 -37.67 12.83 9.22
C GLY A 145 -36.52 12.20 10.02
N ALA A 146 -36.72 12.00 11.31
CA ALA A 146 -35.70 11.46 12.22
C ALA A 146 -35.19 10.09 11.75
N ASN A 147 -33.87 9.93 11.70
CA ASN A 147 -33.21 8.73 11.21
C ASN A 147 -32.16 8.20 12.18
N SER A 148 -32.54 7.24 13.04
CA SER A 148 -31.63 6.60 13.99
C SER A 148 -30.58 5.69 13.33
N SER A 149 -30.74 5.36 12.05
CA SER A 149 -29.77 4.55 11.27
C SER A 149 -28.70 5.40 10.57
N ALA A 150 -28.82 6.73 10.62
CA ALA A 150 -27.76 7.62 10.16
C ALA A 150 -26.62 7.58 11.16
N VAL A 151 -25.47 7.06 10.75
CA VAL A 151 -24.21 7.08 11.51
C VAL A 151 -23.12 7.54 10.58
N LEU A 152 -22.55 8.70 10.88
CA LEU A 152 -21.53 9.39 10.08
C LEU A 152 -20.23 9.54 10.87
N MET A 153 -19.10 9.63 10.16
CA MET A 153 -17.77 9.67 10.76
C MET A 153 -16.85 10.67 10.05
N SER A 154 -15.96 11.28 10.83
CA SER A 154 -14.83 12.04 10.31
C SER A 154 -13.58 11.74 11.13
N ALA A 155 -12.52 11.26 10.50
CA ALA A 155 -11.22 11.02 11.13
C ALA A 155 -10.43 12.32 11.20
N LEU A 156 -9.86 12.64 12.37
CA LEU A 156 -9.27 13.95 12.65
C LEU A 156 -7.74 13.90 12.80
N GLY A 157 -7.16 12.71 13.03
CA GLY A 157 -5.72 12.56 13.23
C GLY A 157 -5.27 12.79 14.68
N ASN A 158 -4.10 13.41 14.86
CA ASN A 158 -3.49 13.59 16.18
C ASN A 158 -4.34 14.50 17.08
N CYS A 159 -4.60 14.04 18.30
CA CYS A 159 -5.41 14.74 19.29
C CYS A 159 -4.90 16.16 19.61
N SER A 160 -3.57 16.37 19.61
CA SER A 160 -2.97 17.68 19.81
C SER A 160 -3.32 18.72 18.73
N ASN A 161 -3.74 18.29 17.55
CA ASN A 161 -3.91 19.16 16.39
C ASN A 161 -5.38 19.56 16.12
N VAL A 162 -6.33 19.00 16.86
CA VAL A 162 -7.77 19.09 16.55
C VAL A 162 -8.44 20.37 17.08
N GLY A 163 -7.80 21.12 17.96
CA GLY A 163 -8.45 22.15 18.78
C GLY A 163 -8.79 23.49 18.12
N SER A 164 -8.59 23.70 16.81
CA SER A 164 -8.81 25.03 16.18
C SER A 164 -9.45 24.99 14.79
N THR A 165 -9.70 23.82 14.23
CA THR A 165 -10.28 23.67 12.88
C THR A 165 -11.78 23.43 12.93
N HIS A 166 -12.50 23.99 11.96
CA HIS A 166 -13.89 23.66 11.71
C HIS A 166 -13.98 22.25 11.09
N ILE A 167 -14.85 21.39 11.62
CA ILE A 167 -14.97 20.01 11.20
C ILE A 167 -16.30 19.78 10.49
N VAL A 168 -16.25 19.22 9.29
CA VAL A 168 -17.45 18.73 8.62
C VAL A 168 -17.54 17.21 8.80
N VAL A 169 -18.74 16.74 9.14
CA VAL A 169 -19.09 15.30 9.21
C VAL A 169 -20.25 15.08 8.24
N ASN A 170 -20.00 14.28 7.20
CA ASN A 170 -21.00 13.95 6.17
C ASN A 170 -20.69 12.57 5.54
N GLU A 171 -21.40 12.22 4.48
CA GLU A 171 -21.23 10.93 3.80
C GLU A 171 -19.87 10.80 3.11
N VAL A 172 -19.30 11.89 2.58
CA VAL A 172 -17.95 11.88 1.97
C VAL A 172 -16.90 11.60 3.03
N THR A 173 -16.93 12.34 4.15
CA THR A 173 -15.98 12.13 5.24
C THR A 173 -16.11 10.73 5.84
N THR A 174 -17.35 10.21 5.87
CA THR A 174 -17.65 8.85 6.34
C THR A 174 -17.06 7.80 5.41
N ALA A 175 -17.34 7.88 4.11
CA ALA A 175 -16.82 6.92 3.13
C ALA A 175 -15.30 6.89 3.12
N ALA A 176 -14.66 8.06 3.04
CA ALA A 176 -13.21 8.19 3.00
C ALA A 176 -12.55 7.70 4.31
N SER A 177 -13.06 8.12 5.48
CA SER A 177 -12.53 7.68 6.78
C SER A 177 -12.64 6.17 6.96
N VAL A 178 -13.81 5.60 6.61
CA VAL A 178 -14.04 4.17 6.78
C VAL A 178 -13.14 3.33 5.87
N PHE A 179 -12.95 3.72 4.60
CA PHE A 179 -12.06 2.98 3.71
C PHE A 179 -10.62 2.97 4.24
N ALA A 180 -10.08 4.12 4.63
CA ALA A 180 -8.72 4.18 5.17
C ALA A 180 -8.56 3.45 6.51
N LEU A 181 -9.62 3.41 7.34
CA LEU A 181 -9.60 2.81 8.67
C LEU A 181 -10.24 1.40 8.72
N ALA A 182 -10.68 0.84 7.58
CA ALA A 182 -11.45 -0.40 7.54
C ALA A 182 -10.79 -1.54 8.32
N GLN A 183 -9.48 -1.67 8.22
CA GLN A 183 -8.72 -2.73 8.88
C GLN A 183 -8.57 -2.54 10.39
N PHE A 184 -8.88 -1.35 10.90
CA PHE A 184 -8.85 -0.95 12.31
C PHE A 184 -10.25 -0.81 12.92
N MET A 185 -11.28 -1.28 12.21
CA MET A 185 -12.69 -1.27 12.61
C MET A 185 -13.26 -2.68 12.62
N THR A 186 -14.39 -2.85 13.31
CA THR A 186 -15.14 -4.12 13.36
C THR A 186 -16.58 -3.85 12.94
N PRO A 187 -17.18 -4.63 12.02
CA PRO A 187 -18.58 -4.46 11.63
C PRO A 187 -19.53 -4.42 12.83
N GLY A 188 -20.46 -3.43 12.82
CA GLY A 188 -21.43 -3.22 13.91
C GLY A 188 -20.86 -2.48 15.13
N SER A 189 -19.64 -1.96 15.05
CA SER A 189 -19.02 -1.10 16.06
C SER A 189 -18.57 0.23 15.44
N THR A 190 -18.59 1.31 16.25
CA THR A 190 -17.99 2.60 15.88
C THR A 190 -16.54 2.71 16.37
N ALA A 191 -16.02 1.68 17.04
CA ALA A 191 -14.67 1.71 17.60
C ALA A 191 -13.60 1.54 16.51
N VAL A 192 -12.60 2.42 16.57
CA VAL A 192 -11.34 2.31 15.83
C VAL A 192 -10.24 1.92 16.82
N GLY A 193 -9.44 0.91 16.50
CA GLY A 193 -8.36 0.48 17.37
C GLY A 193 -7.37 -0.44 16.67
N THR A 194 -6.18 -0.54 17.25
CA THR A 194 -5.07 -1.38 16.77
C THR A 194 -4.45 -2.19 17.91
N SER A 195 -3.56 -3.12 17.59
CA SER A 195 -2.69 -3.77 18.57
C SER A 195 -1.65 -2.78 19.13
N SER A 196 -1.07 -3.10 20.28
CA SER A 196 0.02 -2.30 20.86
C SER A 196 1.29 -2.30 19.98
N THR A 197 1.41 -3.25 19.06
CA THR A 197 2.57 -3.43 18.16
C THR A 197 2.37 -2.78 16.80
N ASN A 198 1.17 -2.28 16.46
CA ASN A 198 0.88 -1.63 15.17
C ASN A 198 0.37 -0.18 15.30
N GLN A 199 0.89 0.59 16.25
CA GLN A 199 0.54 2.01 16.40
C GLN A 199 0.89 2.83 15.14
N THR A 200 2.04 2.54 14.51
CA THR A 200 2.47 3.19 13.27
C THR A 200 1.46 2.99 12.14
N GLY A 201 0.97 1.76 11.95
CA GLY A 201 -0.04 1.49 10.91
C GLY A 201 -1.35 2.26 11.12
N LEU A 202 -1.83 2.36 12.37
CA LEU A 202 -3.01 3.16 12.68
C LEU A 202 -2.79 4.66 12.37
N VAL A 203 -1.65 5.23 12.79
CA VAL A 203 -1.30 6.63 12.50
C VAL A 203 -1.25 6.88 10.99
N ASN A 204 -0.65 5.96 10.24
CA ASN A 204 -0.55 6.08 8.78
C ASN A 204 -1.94 5.98 8.12
N ALA A 205 -2.81 5.08 8.57
CA ALA A 205 -4.20 5.00 8.08
C ALA A 205 -4.97 6.32 8.30
N PHE A 206 -4.80 6.98 9.46
CA PHE A 206 -5.37 8.31 9.69
C PHE A 206 -4.76 9.39 8.77
N ARG A 207 -3.47 9.28 8.42
CA ARG A 207 -2.84 10.18 7.45
C ARG A 207 -3.37 9.97 6.04
N THR A 208 -3.59 8.73 5.60
CA THR A 208 -4.19 8.42 4.29
C THR A 208 -5.55 9.11 4.11
N VAL A 209 -6.33 9.24 5.20
CA VAL A 209 -7.61 9.97 5.15
C VAL A 209 -7.45 11.39 4.62
N THR A 210 -6.37 12.09 4.97
CA THR A 210 -6.15 13.50 4.54
C THR A 210 -5.93 13.65 3.04
N ASN A 211 -5.60 12.58 2.34
CA ASN A 211 -5.53 12.55 0.87
C ASN A 211 -6.93 12.56 0.24
N LEU A 212 -7.90 11.91 0.87
CA LEU A 212 -9.17 11.56 0.24
C LEU A 212 -10.20 12.70 0.28
N TYR A 213 -10.24 13.46 1.38
CA TYR A 213 -11.17 14.59 1.51
C TYR A 213 -10.55 15.78 2.25
N ASP A 214 -11.20 16.91 2.15
CA ASP A 214 -10.90 18.12 2.88
C ASP A 214 -11.76 18.20 4.14
N GLY A 215 -11.14 18.17 5.33
CA GLY A 215 -11.85 18.09 6.62
C GLY A 215 -12.66 19.33 6.98
N GLU A 216 -12.32 20.51 6.43
CA GLU A 216 -13.02 21.77 6.70
C GLU A 216 -14.25 21.95 5.82
N THR A 217 -14.20 21.45 4.58
CA THR A 217 -15.30 21.53 3.62
C THR A 217 -16.15 20.27 3.54
N GLY A 218 -15.61 19.11 3.98
CA GLY A 218 -16.26 17.81 3.85
C GLY A 218 -16.38 17.34 2.40
N GLN A 219 -15.58 17.87 1.48
CA GLN A 219 -15.61 17.53 0.07
C GLN A 219 -14.46 16.60 -0.30
N THR A 220 -14.71 15.71 -1.26
CA THR A 220 -13.68 14.86 -1.83
C THR A 220 -12.63 15.69 -2.54
N ARG A 221 -11.35 15.39 -2.33
CA ARG A 221 -10.25 15.97 -3.11
C ARG A 221 -10.20 15.35 -4.51
N THR A 222 -9.62 16.07 -5.46
CA THR A 222 -9.28 15.55 -6.79
C THR A 222 -7.80 15.19 -6.89
N LYS A 223 -6.99 15.84 -6.06
CA LYS A 223 -5.54 15.61 -5.91
C LYS A 223 -5.18 15.52 -4.42
N THR A 224 -4.12 14.80 -4.12
CA THR A 224 -3.54 14.80 -2.77
C THR A 224 -3.03 16.19 -2.39
N PRO A 225 -2.84 16.51 -1.10
CA PRO A 225 -2.26 17.78 -0.66
C PRO A 225 -0.88 18.07 -1.28
N ALA A 226 -0.06 17.06 -1.53
CA ALA A 226 1.22 17.19 -2.22
C ALA A 226 1.09 17.45 -3.73
N GLY A 227 -0.10 17.27 -4.30
CA GLY A 227 -0.42 17.55 -5.71
C GLY A 227 -0.04 16.44 -6.70
N ASN A 228 0.73 15.46 -6.28
CA ASN A 228 1.24 14.36 -7.11
C ASN A 228 0.34 13.13 -7.18
N GLY A 229 -0.70 13.06 -6.34
CA GLY A 229 -1.65 11.94 -6.30
C GLY A 229 -3.00 12.30 -6.95
N THR A 230 -3.59 11.37 -7.70
CA THR A 230 -4.94 11.47 -8.29
C THR A 230 -5.93 10.67 -7.47
N ILE A 231 -6.97 11.32 -6.94
CA ILE A 231 -7.97 10.70 -6.06
C ILE A 231 -9.13 10.12 -6.86
N PRO A 232 -9.67 8.95 -6.50
CA PRO A 232 -10.85 8.36 -7.13
C PRO A 232 -12.15 9.08 -6.73
N THR A 233 -12.21 10.39 -7.03
CA THR A 233 -13.26 11.33 -6.60
C THR A 233 -14.67 10.84 -6.94
N SER A 234 -14.86 10.32 -8.16
CA SER A 234 -16.18 9.85 -8.60
C SER A 234 -16.65 8.62 -7.82
N THR A 235 -15.73 7.73 -7.43
CA THR A 235 -16.06 6.54 -6.62
C THR A 235 -16.47 6.95 -5.21
N ILE A 236 -15.68 7.84 -4.55
CA ILE A 236 -15.98 8.34 -3.20
C ILE A 236 -17.34 9.08 -3.21
N ASN A 237 -17.57 9.96 -4.18
CA ASN A 237 -18.82 10.70 -4.29
C ASN A 237 -20.03 9.77 -4.55
N SER A 238 -19.85 8.71 -5.33
CA SER A 238 -20.91 7.73 -5.56
C SER A 238 -21.26 6.93 -4.31
N LEU A 239 -20.25 6.54 -3.52
CA LEU A 239 -20.46 5.91 -2.21
C LEU A 239 -21.16 6.88 -1.24
N ALA A 240 -20.76 8.14 -1.22
CA ALA A 240 -21.41 9.18 -0.43
C ALA A 240 -22.87 9.39 -0.84
N ASN A 241 -23.18 9.44 -2.14
CA ASN A 241 -24.56 9.53 -2.64
C ASN A 241 -25.40 8.31 -2.24
N ALA A 242 -24.81 7.11 -2.26
CA ALA A 242 -25.50 5.89 -1.83
C ALA A 242 -25.85 5.92 -0.34
N LEU A 243 -24.98 6.46 0.51
CA LEU A 243 -25.25 6.68 1.94
C LEU A 243 -26.29 7.79 2.14
N GLY A 244 -26.14 8.92 1.41
CA GLY A 244 -27.01 10.10 1.51
C GLY A 244 -28.47 9.77 1.24
N ALA A 245 -28.75 8.88 0.30
CA ALA A 245 -30.12 8.43 0.05
C ALA A 245 -30.82 7.84 1.31
N CYS A 246 -30.07 7.18 2.19
CA CYS A 246 -30.58 6.72 3.49
C CYS A 246 -30.56 7.85 4.52
N VAL A 247 -29.45 8.61 4.65
CA VAL A 247 -29.28 9.66 5.67
C VAL A 247 -30.35 10.75 5.55
N ASP A 248 -30.69 11.15 4.32
CA ASP A 248 -31.68 12.20 4.01
C ASP A 248 -33.14 11.74 4.15
N SER A 249 -33.37 10.50 4.52
CA SER A 249 -34.70 9.93 4.68
C SER A 249 -34.98 9.52 6.13
N ALA A 250 -36.25 9.33 6.49
CA ALA A 250 -36.61 8.79 7.81
C ALA A 250 -36.03 7.39 8.04
N GLY A 251 -35.71 7.09 9.31
CA GLY A 251 -35.28 5.75 9.72
C GLY A 251 -36.30 4.67 9.31
N GLY A 252 -35.76 3.52 8.81
CA GLY A 252 -36.59 2.43 8.29
C GLY A 252 -37.22 2.68 6.90
N SER A 253 -36.80 3.76 6.22
CA SER A 253 -37.24 4.06 4.85
C SER A 253 -36.84 2.98 3.85
N ALA A 254 -37.50 3.02 2.66
CA ALA A 254 -37.13 2.14 1.55
C ALA A 254 -35.68 2.35 1.08
N ALA A 255 -35.15 3.59 1.19
CA ALA A 255 -33.77 3.91 0.82
C ALA A 255 -32.77 3.25 1.76
N CYS A 256 -32.98 3.33 3.08
CA CYS A 256 -32.15 2.65 4.08
C CYS A 256 -32.25 1.12 3.93
N THR A 257 -33.45 0.59 3.77
CA THR A 257 -33.68 -0.86 3.54
C THR A 257 -32.89 -1.36 2.33
N LYS A 258 -32.93 -0.61 1.22
CA LYS A 258 -32.22 -0.93 -0.03
C LYS A 258 -30.69 -0.93 0.18
N LEU A 259 -30.16 0.09 0.87
CA LEU A 259 -28.75 0.17 1.20
C LEU A 259 -28.31 -1.03 2.04
N PHE A 260 -29.04 -1.33 3.12
CA PHE A 260 -28.66 -2.40 4.05
C PHE A 260 -28.77 -3.80 3.42
N GLN A 261 -29.78 -4.03 2.57
CA GLN A 261 -29.88 -5.28 1.82
C GLN A 261 -28.74 -5.43 0.80
N ALA A 262 -28.38 -4.34 0.09
CA ALA A 262 -27.32 -4.38 -0.89
C ALA A 262 -25.93 -4.60 -0.27
N THR A 263 -25.72 -4.15 0.97
CA THR A 263 -24.44 -4.23 1.68
C THR A 263 -24.39 -5.35 2.73
N ALA A 264 -25.37 -6.28 2.70
CA ALA A 264 -25.37 -7.45 3.57
C ALA A 264 -24.21 -8.41 3.26
N VAL A 265 -23.54 -8.90 4.30
CA VAL A 265 -22.44 -9.87 4.21
C VAL A 265 -22.87 -11.16 4.90
N GLY A 266 -22.71 -12.30 4.22
CA GLY A 266 -23.12 -13.60 4.77
C GLY A 266 -24.63 -13.69 5.11
N GLY A 267 -25.48 -12.88 4.47
CA GLY A 267 -26.92 -12.79 4.74
C GLY A 267 -27.28 -11.86 5.92
N ALA A 268 -26.31 -11.27 6.61
CA ALA A 268 -26.53 -10.32 7.70
C ALA A 268 -26.49 -8.87 7.15
N ALA A 269 -27.65 -8.19 7.17
CA ALA A 269 -27.74 -6.79 6.80
C ALA A 269 -27.20 -5.88 7.92
N PRO A 270 -26.43 -4.82 7.59
CA PRO A 270 -26.05 -3.81 8.56
C PRO A 270 -27.29 -3.04 9.07
N ARG A 271 -27.13 -2.33 10.19
CA ARG A 271 -28.22 -1.60 10.85
C ARG A 271 -28.11 -0.09 10.71
N ASP A 272 -26.97 0.39 10.23
CA ASP A 272 -26.65 1.80 10.09
C ASP A 272 -25.73 2.04 8.89
N THR A 273 -25.57 3.30 8.54
CA THR A 273 -24.81 3.73 7.36
C THR A 273 -23.30 3.51 7.52
N LEU A 274 -22.75 3.59 8.73
CA LEU A 274 -21.34 3.33 9.00
C LEU A 274 -21.00 1.84 8.80
N ALA A 275 -21.85 0.94 9.32
CA ALA A 275 -21.69 -0.49 9.10
C ALA A 275 -21.87 -0.88 7.63
N ALA A 276 -22.77 -0.20 6.91
CA ALA A 276 -22.98 -0.42 5.47
C ALA A 276 -21.72 -0.10 4.65
N ILE A 277 -21.11 1.07 4.87
CA ILE A 277 -19.89 1.44 4.14
C ILE A 277 -18.68 0.60 4.56
N LEU A 278 -18.59 0.19 5.83
CA LEU A 278 -17.53 -0.70 6.30
C LEU A 278 -17.63 -2.09 5.64
N ASN A 279 -18.84 -2.62 5.45
CA ASN A 279 -19.03 -3.87 4.71
C ASN A 279 -18.55 -3.75 3.27
N ILE A 280 -18.77 -2.60 2.60
CA ILE A 280 -18.25 -2.35 1.25
C ILE A 280 -16.71 -2.30 1.27
N ALA A 281 -16.12 -1.53 2.19
CA ALA A 281 -14.67 -1.36 2.28
C ALA A 281 -13.93 -2.69 2.53
N LEU A 282 -14.51 -3.57 3.36
CA LEU A 282 -13.96 -4.90 3.63
C LEU A 282 -14.26 -5.94 2.54
N ASN A 283 -15.24 -5.67 1.66
CA ASN A 283 -15.66 -6.57 0.58
C ASN A 283 -15.88 -5.76 -0.72
N PRO A 284 -14.85 -5.11 -1.27
CA PRO A 284 -15.03 -4.16 -2.38
C PRO A 284 -15.50 -4.80 -3.69
N GLY A 285 -15.44 -6.13 -3.82
CA GLY A 285 -16.03 -6.87 -4.94
C GLY A 285 -17.55 -7.06 -4.88
N MET A 286 -18.25 -6.45 -3.91
CA MET A 286 -19.70 -6.56 -3.77
C MET A 286 -20.44 -6.00 -4.99
N ASN A 287 -21.49 -6.71 -5.41
CA ASN A 287 -22.36 -6.26 -6.50
C ASN A 287 -23.40 -5.23 -6.02
N LEU A 288 -23.06 -3.95 -6.14
CA LEU A 288 -23.91 -2.84 -5.70
C LEU A 288 -24.74 -2.19 -6.83
N LYS A 289 -25.07 -2.93 -7.88
CA LYS A 289 -25.84 -2.39 -9.05
C LYS A 289 -27.19 -1.79 -8.67
N SER A 290 -27.74 -2.15 -7.51
CA SER A 290 -29.03 -1.65 -7.05
C SER A 290 -28.96 -0.28 -6.37
N LEU A 291 -27.78 0.22 -5.99
CA LEU A 291 -27.65 1.48 -5.26
C LEU A 291 -27.85 2.71 -6.17
N THR A 292 -28.36 3.80 -5.60
CA THR A 292 -28.43 5.11 -6.25
C THR A 292 -27.07 5.79 -6.10
N LEU A 293 -26.34 5.95 -7.20
CA LEU A 293 -24.98 6.52 -7.21
C LEU A 293 -24.95 8.01 -7.54
N SER A 294 -26.05 8.52 -8.15
CA SER A 294 -26.23 9.95 -8.42
C SER A 294 -26.83 10.67 -7.23
N GLY A 295 -26.40 11.89 -6.99
CA GLY A 295 -26.85 12.72 -5.87
C GLY A 295 -26.12 14.05 -5.82
N PRO A 296 -26.09 14.72 -4.67
CA PRO A 296 -25.50 16.05 -4.53
C PRO A 296 -23.96 16.03 -4.63
N TYR A 297 -23.32 14.91 -4.40
CA TYR A 297 -21.86 14.78 -4.50
C TYR A 297 -21.45 14.46 -5.94
N THR A 298 -20.73 15.40 -6.58
CA THR A 298 -20.33 15.31 -8.00
C THR A 298 -18.84 15.67 -8.17
N PRO A 299 -18.15 15.07 -9.18
CA PRO A 299 -18.67 14.08 -10.14
C PRO A 299 -18.97 12.74 -9.48
N ALA A 300 -19.91 11.98 -10.04
CA ALA A 300 -20.24 10.63 -9.62
C ALA A 300 -20.10 9.64 -10.79
N LEU A 301 -20.02 8.35 -10.49
CA LEU A 301 -19.98 7.29 -11.50
C LEU A 301 -21.32 7.21 -12.24
N ALA A 302 -21.28 6.99 -13.55
CA ALA A 302 -22.47 6.80 -14.38
C ALA A 302 -23.21 5.46 -14.09
N GLY A 303 -22.51 4.49 -13.49
CA GLY A 303 -23.04 3.18 -13.10
C GLY A 303 -22.11 2.50 -12.10
N ALA A 304 -22.55 1.36 -11.55
CA ALA A 304 -21.74 0.59 -10.61
C ALA A 304 -20.43 0.13 -11.29
N PRO A 305 -19.29 0.32 -10.65
CA PRO A 305 -17.99 -0.13 -11.18
C PRO A 305 -17.85 -1.65 -11.07
N ASN A 306 -16.73 -2.19 -11.59
CA ASN A 306 -16.35 -3.58 -11.42
C ASN A 306 -16.12 -3.95 -9.95
N ASP A 307 -15.50 -3.03 -9.22
CA ASP A 307 -15.25 -3.15 -7.79
C ASP A 307 -15.27 -1.75 -7.13
N TRP A 308 -15.24 -1.73 -5.81
CA TRP A 308 -15.34 -0.51 -5.00
C TRP A 308 -14.02 -0.17 -4.28
N THR A 309 -12.89 -0.69 -4.73
CA THR A 309 -11.60 -0.28 -4.18
C THR A 309 -11.38 1.22 -4.39
N LEU A 310 -10.76 1.87 -3.41
CA LEU A 310 -10.28 3.24 -3.57
C LEU A 310 -8.79 3.18 -3.90
N SER A 311 -8.46 3.37 -5.16
CA SER A 311 -7.06 3.42 -5.61
C SER A 311 -6.62 4.85 -5.90
N VAL A 312 -5.49 5.26 -5.31
CA VAL A 312 -4.85 6.54 -5.54
C VAL A 312 -3.63 6.31 -6.41
N GLU A 313 -3.55 7.00 -7.55
CA GLU A 313 -2.38 7.00 -8.41
C GLU A 313 -1.41 8.09 -7.98
N TYR A 314 -0.12 7.76 -7.81
CA TYR A 314 0.94 8.73 -7.50
C TYR A 314 2.01 8.74 -8.58
N THR A 315 2.50 9.95 -8.88
CA THR A 315 3.58 10.21 -9.83
C THR A 315 4.70 11.04 -9.19
N GLY A 316 5.80 11.23 -9.89
CA GLY A 316 6.94 12.02 -9.39
C GLY A 316 7.97 11.16 -8.67
N GLY A 317 8.76 11.78 -7.78
CA GLY A 317 9.79 11.07 -7.01
C GLY A 317 10.94 10.49 -7.86
N GLY A 318 11.03 10.84 -9.14
CA GLY A 318 12.00 10.26 -10.08
C GLY A 318 11.59 8.89 -10.61
N LEU A 319 10.29 8.51 -10.51
CA LEU A 319 9.77 7.25 -11.08
C LEU A 319 10.10 7.13 -12.57
N ASN A 320 10.75 6.04 -12.93
CA ASN A 320 11.08 5.71 -14.31
C ASN A 320 11.32 4.20 -14.43
N GLN A 321 10.39 3.48 -15.04
CA GLN A 321 10.39 2.02 -15.13
C GLN A 321 10.50 1.34 -13.76
N GLY A 322 9.63 1.74 -12.81
CA GLY A 322 9.57 1.17 -11.45
C GLY A 322 9.36 -0.34 -11.47
N GLN A 323 10.08 -1.07 -10.59
CA GLN A 323 10.07 -2.53 -10.50
C GLN A 323 9.56 -3.03 -9.14
N LEU A 324 10.14 -4.12 -8.60
CA LEU A 324 9.70 -4.75 -7.35
C LEU A 324 9.95 -3.86 -6.13
N ILE A 325 8.90 -3.50 -5.43
CA ILE A 325 8.86 -2.51 -4.35
C ILE A 325 8.95 -3.13 -2.96
N ALA A 326 9.29 -2.30 -1.97
CA ALA A 326 9.25 -2.68 -0.57
C ALA A 326 8.75 -1.53 0.32
N ALA A 327 8.03 -1.87 1.40
CA ALA A 327 7.68 -0.95 2.47
C ALA A 327 8.74 -0.98 3.58
N ASP A 328 9.13 0.20 4.09
CA ASP A 328 10.02 0.33 5.24
C ASP A 328 9.26 0.30 6.59
N GLY A 329 9.99 0.39 7.70
CA GLY A 329 9.40 0.34 9.05
C GLY A 329 8.52 1.55 9.41
N ALA A 330 8.61 2.66 8.69
CA ALA A 330 7.73 3.81 8.83
C ALA A 330 6.48 3.69 7.94
N GLY A 331 6.51 2.77 6.97
CA GLY A 331 5.48 2.58 5.96
C GLY A 331 5.75 3.35 4.66
N ASN A 332 6.94 3.96 4.47
CA ASN A 332 7.31 4.55 3.19
C ASN A 332 7.55 3.44 2.16
N ILE A 333 7.31 3.77 0.90
CA ILE A 333 7.43 2.84 -0.23
C ILE A 333 8.68 3.18 -1.04
N TRP A 334 9.55 2.19 -1.19
CA TRP A 334 10.77 2.27 -1.97
C TRP A 334 10.60 1.57 -3.31
N VAL A 335 10.98 2.26 -4.39
CA VAL A 335 10.82 1.81 -5.77
C VAL A 335 12.16 1.87 -6.49
N PRO A 336 12.69 0.76 -7.01
CA PRO A 336 13.86 0.77 -7.86
C PRO A 336 13.44 1.18 -9.28
N ASN A 337 14.18 2.11 -9.88
CA ASN A 337 13.94 2.56 -11.26
C ASN A 337 14.93 1.90 -12.20
N ALA A 338 14.45 0.99 -13.06
CA ALA A 338 15.27 0.11 -13.90
C ALA A 338 15.82 0.83 -15.13
N VAL A 339 16.62 1.85 -14.92
CA VAL A 339 17.31 2.65 -15.93
C VAL A 339 18.82 2.68 -15.66
N ASP A 340 19.61 3.24 -16.58
CA ASP A 340 21.06 3.45 -16.41
C ASP A 340 21.43 4.92 -16.73
N PRO A 341 21.98 5.66 -15.76
CA PRO A 341 22.20 5.29 -14.37
C PRO A 341 20.89 5.07 -13.62
N GLY A 342 20.87 4.04 -12.73
CA GLY A 342 19.71 3.68 -11.93
C GLY A 342 19.44 4.66 -10.79
N THR A 343 18.19 4.72 -10.33
CA THR A 343 17.78 5.51 -9.18
C THR A 343 16.83 4.73 -8.27
N LEU A 344 16.62 5.24 -7.05
CA LEU A 344 15.57 4.78 -6.14
C LEU A 344 14.59 5.92 -5.89
N SER A 345 13.30 5.65 -6.02
CA SER A 345 12.25 6.56 -5.57
C SER A 345 11.77 6.15 -4.17
N GLU A 346 11.47 7.15 -3.34
CA GLU A 346 10.84 6.96 -2.04
C GLU A 346 9.57 7.80 -1.97
N PHE A 347 8.49 7.17 -1.52
CA PHE A 347 7.22 7.83 -1.25
C PHE A 347 6.85 7.66 0.21
N SER A 348 6.36 8.73 0.84
CA SER A 348 5.84 8.68 2.19
C SER A 348 4.58 7.80 2.28
N THR A 349 4.12 7.54 3.48
CA THR A 349 2.87 6.78 3.75
C THR A 349 1.60 7.44 3.20
N VAL A 350 1.69 8.66 2.67
CA VAL A 350 0.62 9.38 1.98
C VAL A 350 0.98 9.65 0.51
N GLY A 351 1.97 8.93 -0.02
CA GLY A 351 2.38 9.01 -1.41
C GLY A 351 3.13 10.30 -1.79
N GLU A 352 3.55 11.12 -0.83
CA GLU A 352 4.39 12.29 -1.11
C GLU A 352 5.81 11.83 -1.48
N PRO A 353 6.40 12.31 -2.60
CA PRO A 353 7.73 11.92 -2.99
C PRO A 353 8.80 12.49 -2.06
N LEU A 354 9.59 11.63 -1.43
CA LEU A 354 10.69 11.99 -0.52
C LEU A 354 12.06 12.01 -1.21
N SER A 355 12.18 11.37 -2.38
CA SER A 355 13.40 11.28 -3.18
C SER A 355 13.61 12.45 -4.16
N GLY A 356 12.84 13.52 -4.02
CA GLY A 356 12.88 14.67 -4.93
C GLY A 356 12.38 14.32 -6.34
N ASN A 357 12.74 15.12 -7.34
CA ASN A 357 12.23 14.94 -8.71
C ASN A 357 13.01 13.93 -9.55
N THR A 358 14.19 13.50 -9.10
CA THR A 358 15.12 12.66 -9.89
C THR A 358 15.39 11.30 -9.27
N GLY A 359 14.84 11.03 -8.08
CA GLY A 359 15.19 9.85 -7.29
C GLY A 359 16.56 9.96 -6.62
N PHE A 360 16.86 9.05 -5.70
CA PHE A 360 18.18 8.90 -5.08
C PHE A 360 19.11 8.16 -6.05
N SER A 361 20.35 8.62 -6.19
CA SER A 361 21.32 8.07 -7.13
C SER A 361 22.63 7.67 -6.43
N GLY A 362 23.53 7.03 -7.15
CA GLY A 362 24.83 6.59 -6.66
C GLY A 362 24.79 5.18 -6.06
N GLY A 363 25.81 4.81 -5.27
CA GLY A 363 25.89 3.48 -4.66
C GLY A 363 26.04 2.32 -5.64
N GLY A 364 26.30 2.60 -6.93
CA GLY A 364 26.42 1.57 -7.97
C GLY A 364 25.08 1.15 -8.58
N LEU A 365 24.01 1.96 -8.46
CA LEU A 365 22.72 1.67 -9.10
C LEU A 365 22.85 1.65 -10.64
N SER A 366 22.45 0.55 -11.26
CA SER A 366 22.41 0.33 -12.71
C SER A 366 21.34 -0.73 -13.04
N TYR A 367 20.25 -0.35 -13.69
CA TYR A 367 19.08 -1.20 -13.92
C TYR A 367 18.64 -1.98 -12.65
N PRO A 368 18.35 -1.29 -11.51
CA PRO A 368 17.91 -1.97 -10.30
C PRO A 368 16.52 -2.59 -10.49
N GLN A 369 16.40 -3.92 -10.20
CA GLN A 369 15.16 -4.68 -10.42
C GLN A 369 14.33 -4.89 -9.14
N ALA A 370 14.97 -4.93 -7.99
CA ALA A 370 14.29 -5.16 -6.72
C ALA A 370 14.94 -4.37 -5.61
N VAL A 371 14.15 -4.06 -4.58
CA VAL A 371 14.63 -3.52 -3.32
C VAL A 371 14.15 -4.37 -2.14
N ALA A 372 14.95 -4.38 -1.08
CA ALA A 372 14.57 -4.91 0.23
C ALA A 372 15.06 -3.97 1.33
N VAL A 373 14.28 -3.83 2.40
CA VAL A 373 14.62 -2.95 3.52
C VAL A 373 15.00 -3.77 4.74
N ASP A 374 16.14 -3.42 5.38
CA ASP A 374 16.58 -4.07 6.61
C ASP A 374 16.01 -3.38 7.87
N LEU A 375 16.15 -4.03 9.04
CA LEU A 375 15.64 -3.50 10.32
C LEU A 375 16.33 -2.21 10.79
N GLN A 376 17.46 -1.82 10.19
CA GLN A 376 18.12 -0.56 10.41
C GLN A 376 17.56 0.54 9.50
N GLY A 377 16.61 0.20 8.63
CA GLY A 377 16.04 1.08 7.62
C GLY A 377 16.91 1.26 6.38
N ASN A 378 17.98 0.47 6.22
CA ASN A 378 18.75 0.57 4.98
C ASN A 378 18.04 -0.17 3.85
N VAL A 379 18.16 0.39 2.65
CA VAL A 379 17.57 -0.13 1.42
C VAL A 379 18.65 -0.79 0.58
N TRP A 380 18.43 -2.06 0.29
CA TRP A 380 19.28 -2.86 -0.58
C TRP A 380 18.65 -2.95 -1.96
N ALA A 381 19.46 -2.86 -3.03
CA ALA A 381 18.97 -2.94 -4.42
C ALA A 381 19.81 -3.93 -5.23
N ALA A 382 19.15 -4.78 -6.01
CA ALA A 382 19.76 -5.71 -6.96
C ALA A 382 19.95 -5.02 -8.32
N ASN A 383 21.18 -4.88 -8.78
CA ASN A 383 21.53 -4.16 -10.00
C ASN A 383 21.91 -5.14 -11.12
N VAL A 384 20.97 -5.42 -12.03
CA VAL A 384 21.19 -6.32 -13.18
C VAL A 384 22.24 -5.76 -14.12
N GLY A 385 22.28 -4.43 -14.32
CA GLY A 385 23.12 -3.80 -15.33
C GLY A 385 24.63 -3.89 -15.09
N ASN A 386 25.07 -3.99 -13.83
CA ASN A 386 26.50 -4.00 -13.50
C ASN A 386 26.93 -5.12 -12.55
N ASN A 387 26.06 -6.11 -12.30
CA ASN A 387 26.34 -7.27 -11.45
C ASN A 387 26.70 -6.89 -10.00
N THR A 388 26.02 -5.91 -9.42
CA THR A 388 26.27 -5.44 -8.05
C THR A 388 25.00 -5.48 -7.20
N VAL A 389 25.20 -5.37 -5.90
CA VAL A 389 24.11 -5.04 -4.95
C VAL A 389 24.44 -3.68 -4.33
N SER A 390 23.50 -2.76 -4.33
CA SER A 390 23.64 -1.46 -3.69
C SER A 390 23.03 -1.45 -2.29
N LYS A 391 23.52 -0.55 -1.43
CA LYS A 391 22.94 -0.26 -0.12
C LYS A 391 22.86 1.24 0.08
N HIS A 392 21.70 1.72 0.54
CA HIS A 392 21.44 3.12 0.86
C HIS A 392 20.88 3.24 2.28
N THR A 393 21.06 4.40 2.92
CA THR A 393 20.36 4.71 4.18
C THR A 393 18.88 4.93 3.94
N SER A 394 18.08 5.01 5.00
CA SER A 394 16.67 5.44 4.95
C SER A 394 16.47 6.88 4.43
N SER A 395 17.51 7.67 4.28
CA SER A 395 17.49 9.00 3.65
C SER A 395 18.05 9.00 2.21
N GLY A 396 18.22 7.82 1.60
CA GLY A 396 18.70 7.66 0.23
C GLY A 396 20.20 7.84 0.03
N SER A 397 20.99 8.07 1.10
CA SER A 397 22.45 8.23 0.97
C SER A 397 23.13 6.89 0.70
N PRO A 398 24.01 6.78 -0.32
CA PRO A 398 24.65 5.53 -0.67
C PRO A 398 25.68 5.08 0.38
N LEU A 399 25.68 3.79 0.72
CA LEU A 399 26.60 3.13 1.65
C LEU A 399 27.55 2.13 0.94
N SER A 400 27.30 1.81 -0.32
CA SER A 400 27.98 0.75 -1.07
C SER A 400 29.03 1.25 -2.09
N GLY A 401 29.41 2.54 -2.07
CA GLY A 401 30.36 3.11 -3.02
C GLY A 401 29.90 2.95 -4.47
N SER A 402 30.58 2.10 -5.25
CA SER A 402 30.17 1.74 -6.62
C SER A 402 29.31 0.47 -6.72
N GLY A 403 28.73 0.03 -5.60
CA GLY A 403 28.03 -1.25 -5.43
C GLY A 403 28.94 -2.33 -4.84
N PHE A 404 28.33 -3.24 -4.07
CA PHE A 404 29.03 -4.42 -3.58
C PHE A 404 29.22 -5.40 -4.73
N THR A 405 30.48 -5.77 -4.98
CA THR A 405 30.85 -6.82 -5.91
C THR A 405 31.23 -8.07 -5.13
N ALA A 406 30.78 -9.21 -5.57
CA ALA A 406 31.14 -10.48 -4.94
C ALA A 406 31.29 -11.55 -6.01
N ALA A 407 32.17 -12.54 -5.76
CA ALA A 407 32.25 -13.71 -6.60
C ALA A 407 30.87 -14.40 -6.62
N GLY A 408 30.31 -14.58 -7.82
CA GLY A 408 29.00 -15.20 -8.02
C GLY A 408 27.86 -14.23 -8.26
N LEU A 409 28.00 -12.93 -8.03
CA LEU A 409 27.01 -11.96 -8.49
C LEU A 409 27.06 -11.85 -10.03
N LYS A 410 25.96 -12.18 -10.66
CA LYS A 410 25.76 -12.10 -12.09
C LYS A 410 24.29 -11.79 -12.39
N GLU A 411 24.03 -10.58 -12.88
CA GLU A 411 22.67 -10.16 -13.15
C GLU A 411 21.72 -10.46 -11.95
N PRO A 412 21.93 -9.81 -10.76
CA PRO A 412 21.07 -10.06 -9.61
C PRO A 412 19.67 -9.49 -9.84
N TYR A 413 18.62 -10.34 -9.66
CA TYR A 413 17.22 -9.96 -9.94
C TYR A 413 16.43 -9.58 -8.69
N ALA A 414 16.45 -10.39 -7.65
CA ALA A 414 15.64 -10.18 -6.45
C ALA A 414 16.46 -10.26 -5.16
N LEU A 415 15.90 -9.70 -4.09
CA LEU A 415 16.53 -9.64 -2.77
C LEU A 415 15.56 -10.08 -1.68
N ALA A 416 16.08 -10.79 -0.66
CA ALA A 416 15.39 -11.02 0.60
C ALA A 416 16.36 -10.90 1.77
N VAL A 417 15.87 -10.38 2.92
CA VAL A 417 16.69 -10.18 4.12
C VAL A 417 16.26 -11.17 5.21
N ASP A 418 17.22 -11.92 5.77
CA ASP A 418 16.95 -12.86 6.87
C ASP A 418 16.87 -12.15 8.23
N ALA A 419 16.46 -12.88 9.28
CA ALA A 419 16.34 -12.35 10.64
C ALA A 419 17.64 -11.75 11.21
N ASN A 420 18.80 -12.15 10.68
CA ASN A 420 20.13 -11.71 11.11
C ASN A 420 20.67 -10.54 10.28
N GLY A 421 19.90 -10.07 9.27
CA GLY A 421 20.31 -8.99 8.37
C GLY A 421 21.21 -9.45 7.22
N ASN A 422 21.29 -10.75 6.94
CA ASN A 422 21.94 -11.20 5.72
C ASN A 422 20.96 -11.05 4.54
N VAL A 423 21.51 -10.70 3.38
CA VAL A 423 20.78 -10.49 2.14
C VAL A 423 21.04 -11.66 1.21
N PHE A 424 19.98 -12.28 0.73
CA PHE A 424 20.02 -13.27 -0.34
C PHE A 424 19.63 -12.62 -1.65
N THR A 425 20.40 -12.85 -2.71
CA THR A 425 20.06 -12.40 -4.06
C THR A 425 20.13 -13.52 -5.06
N THR A 426 19.11 -13.60 -5.91
CA THR A 426 19.08 -14.51 -7.08
C THR A 426 19.92 -13.94 -8.20
N ASN A 427 20.58 -14.79 -8.97
CA ASN A 427 21.49 -14.38 -10.04
C ASN A 427 21.21 -15.12 -11.35
N GLY A 428 21.40 -14.46 -12.50
CA GLY A 428 21.19 -15.00 -13.84
C GLY A 428 22.14 -16.14 -14.27
N ASN A 429 23.06 -16.56 -13.40
CA ASN A 429 23.95 -17.69 -13.61
C ASN A 429 23.60 -18.92 -12.76
N ASP A 430 22.32 -19.12 -12.49
CA ASP A 430 21.78 -20.27 -11.74
C ASP A 430 22.36 -20.37 -10.32
N THR A 431 22.56 -19.24 -9.65
CA THR A 431 23.06 -19.19 -8.27
C THR A 431 22.22 -18.27 -7.38
N VAL A 432 22.36 -18.48 -6.07
CA VAL A 432 21.92 -17.50 -5.05
C VAL A 432 23.15 -17.10 -4.24
N THR A 433 23.37 -15.79 -4.11
CA THR A 433 24.47 -15.26 -3.29
C THR A 433 23.92 -14.76 -1.96
N LYS A 434 24.58 -15.13 -0.85
CA LYS A 434 24.32 -14.61 0.48
C LYS A 434 25.37 -13.56 0.83
N LEU A 435 24.92 -12.34 1.12
CA LEU A 435 25.75 -11.25 1.63
C LEU A 435 25.46 -11.03 3.11
N ASN A 436 26.45 -10.66 3.91
CA ASN A 436 26.22 -10.17 5.27
C ASN A 436 25.76 -8.69 5.27
N ALA A 437 25.45 -8.15 6.42
CA ALA A 437 24.96 -6.76 6.57
C ALA A 437 25.97 -5.68 6.11
N SER A 438 27.25 -6.03 5.93
CA SER A 438 28.28 -5.14 5.37
C SER A 438 28.50 -5.31 3.86
N GLY A 439 27.70 -6.14 3.19
CA GLY A 439 27.80 -6.37 1.75
C GLY A 439 28.86 -7.39 1.33
N THR A 440 29.49 -8.10 2.28
CA THR A 440 30.46 -9.15 1.97
C THR A 440 29.75 -10.46 1.67
N ALA A 441 30.12 -11.13 0.56
CA ALA A 441 29.59 -12.47 0.27
C ALA A 441 30.12 -13.49 1.29
N VAL A 442 29.20 -14.24 1.89
CA VAL A 442 29.49 -15.26 2.91
C VAL A 442 29.12 -16.66 2.47
N ALA A 443 28.28 -16.81 1.45
CA ALA A 443 27.93 -18.09 0.83
C ALA A 443 27.38 -17.91 -0.59
N GLN A 444 27.49 -18.97 -1.39
CA GLN A 444 26.86 -19.09 -2.71
C GLN A 444 26.20 -20.45 -2.83
N PHE A 445 24.96 -20.50 -3.29
CA PHE A 445 24.17 -21.72 -3.52
C PHE A 445 24.16 -22.00 -5.03
N GLN A 446 24.46 -23.21 -5.43
CA GLN A 446 24.66 -23.60 -6.85
C GLN A 446 23.96 -24.92 -7.24
N GLN A 447 23.16 -25.50 -6.34
CA GLN A 447 22.49 -26.78 -6.51
C GLN A 447 21.01 -26.65 -6.17
N GLY A 448 20.31 -27.77 -5.95
CA GLY A 448 18.93 -27.77 -5.49
C GLY A 448 17.92 -27.38 -6.58
N GLY A 449 18.27 -27.57 -7.86
CA GLY A 449 17.39 -27.32 -8.99
C GLY A 449 17.24 -25.84 -9.36
N LEU A 450 18.24 -25.00 -9.02
CA LEU A 450 18.27 -23.62 -9.52
C LEU A 450 18.35 -23.62 -11.06
N ASP A 451 17.43 -22.89 -11.69
CA ASP A 451 17.30 -22.76 -13.13
C ASP A 451 16.70 -21.39 -13.44
N PHE A 452 17.53 -20.43 -13.74
CA PHE A 452 17.19 -19.03 -13.86
C PHE A 452 16.39 -18.50 -12.64
N PRO A 453 17.00 -18.50 -11.43
CA PRO A 453 16.35 -18.08 -10.21
C PRO A 453 15.95 -16.60 -10.29
N TYR A 454 14.65 -16.31 -10.23
CA TYR A 454 14.11 -14.97 -10.46
C TYR A 454 13.70 -14.27 -9.15
N ALA A 455 13.02 -14.96 -8.24
CA ALA A 455 12.58 -14.39 -6.97
C ALA A 455 13.06 -15.22 -5.78
N VAL A 456 13.19 -14.56 -4.62
CA VAL A 456 13.63 -15.18 -3.36
C VAL A 456 12.80 -14.68 -2.18
N ALA A 457 12.48 -15.59 -1.26
CA ALA A 457 11.86 -15.26 0.03
C ALA A 457 12.53 -16.07 1.16
N VAL A 458 12.48 -15.53 2.39
CA VAL A 458 12.96 -16.22 3.59
C VAL A 458 11.77 -16.55 4.47
N ASP A 459 11.64 -17.82 4.91
CA ASP A 459 10.57 -18.23 5.80
C ASP A 459 10.90 -17.97 7.29
N SER A 460 9.92 -18.13 8.17
CA SER A 460 10.08 -17.92 9.62
C SER A 460 11.05 -18.92 10.29
N SER A 461 11.42 -19.99 9.60
CA SER A 461 12.44 -20.97 9.99
C SER A 461 13.81 -20.66 9.39
N GLN A 462 13.94 -19.52 8.70
CA GLN A 462 15.15 -19.04 8.02
C GLN A 462 15.55 -19.90 6.79
N ASN A 463 14.64 -20.69 6.24
CA ASN A 463 14.90 -21.32 4.95
C ASN A 463 14.71 -20.31 3.82
N VAL A 464 15.45 -20.50 2.74
CA VAL A 464 15.45 -19.67 1.55
C VAL A 464 14.68 -20.37 0.44
N TRP A 465 13.59 -19.77 0.00
CA TRP A 465 12.75 -20.23 -1.09
C TRP A 465 13.04 -19.43 -2.34
N VAL A 466 13.18 -20.08 -3.48
CA VAL A 466 13.58 -19.48 -4.75
C VAL A 466 12.64 -19.92 -5.85
N ALA A 467 12.01 -18.96 -6.52
CA ALA A 467 11.22 -19.21 -7.72
C ALA A 467 12.14 -19.22 -8.94
N ASN A 468 12.09 -20.29 -9.73
CA ASN A 468 12.92 -20.48 -10.92
C ASN A 468 12.08 -20.25 -12.17
N TYR A 469 12.43 -19.23 -12.95
CA TYR A 469 11.77 -18.87 -14.22
C TYR A 469 12.23 -19.76 -15.39
N GLY A 470 13.28 -20.56 -15.21
CA GLY A 470 13.86 -21.40 -16.25
C GLY A 470 12.93 -22.51 -16.75
N VAL A 471 13.43 -23.32 -17.66
CA VAL A 471 12.65 -24.37 -18.37
C VAL A 471 12.10 -25.47 -17.45
N THR A 472 12.62 -25.58 -16.23
CA THR A 472 12.17 -26.60 -15.27
C THR A 472 10.87 -26.22 -14.55
N ASN A 473 10.43 -24.95 -14.62
CA ASN A 473 9.23 -24.47 -13.94
C ASN A 473 9.16 -24.97 -12.48
N SER A 474 10.11 -24.55 -11.65
CA SER A 474 10.32 -25.15 -10.33
C SER A 474 10.51 -24.11 -9.24
N VAL A 475 10.44 -24.57 -8.00
CA VAL A 475 10.81 -23.83 -6.80
C VAL A 475 11.93 -24.57 -6.09
N SER A 476 13.01 -23.89 -5.73
CA SER A 476 14.08 -24.44 -4.91
C SER A 476 13.94 -23.99 -3.45
N LYS A 477 14.38 -24.84 -2.52
CA LYS A 477 14.42 -24.53 -1.09
C LYS A 477 15.76 -24.90 -0.50
N PHE A 478 16.32 -24.01 0.30
CA PHE A 478 17.60 -24.21 0.98
C PHE A 478 17.48 -23.91 2.47
N SER A 479 18.32 -24.53 3.28
CA SER A 479 18.61 -24.00 4.62
C SER A 479 19.32 -22.64 4.50
N ASN A 480 19.39 -21.89 5.58
CA ASN A 480 20.09 -20.60 5.64
C ASN A 480 21.61 -20.72 5.34
N THR A 481 22.17 -21.93 5.45
CA THR A 481 23.58 -22.22 5.16
C THR A 481 23.81 -22.74 3.74
N GLY A 482 22.75 -22.89 2.93
CA GLY A 482 22.82 -23.27 1.52
C GLY A 482 22.64 -24.77 1.26
N ALA A 483 22.32 -25.59 2.28
CA ALA A 483 21.98 -26.99 2.04
C ALA A 483 20.61 -27.09 1.34
N PRO A 484 20.52 -27.68 0.13
CA PRO A 484 19.26 -27.81 -0.57
C PRO A 484 18.35 -28.84 0.12
N ALA A 485 17.04 -28.57 0.16
CA ALA A 485 16.03 -29.50 0.68
C ALA A 485 15.79 -30.69 -0.28
N ALA A 486 16.03 -30.48 -1.58
CA ALA A 486 15.97 -31.48 -2.61
C ALA A 486 17.10 -31.27 -3.62
N SER A 487 17.53 -32.33 -4.30
CA SER A 487 18.59 -32.26 -5.32
C SER A 487 18.12 -31.61 -6.62
N VAL A 488 16.80 -31.58 -6.85
CA VAL A 488 16.12 -30.92 -7.95
C VAL A 488 15.06 -29.99 -7.39
N GLY A 489 14.62 -28.98 -8.15
CA GLY A 489 13.55 -28.10 -7.73
C GLY A 489 12.21 -28.84 -7.56
N PHE A 490 11.35 -28.33 -6.68
CA PHE A 490 9.97 -28.78 -6.53
C PHE A 490 9.15 -28.35 -7.75
N THR A 491 8.36 -29.25 -8.30
CA THR A 491 7.55 -29.05 -9.51
C THR A 491 6.07 -29.37 -9.26
N GLY A 492 5.20 -29.04 -10.21
CA GLY A 492 3.75 -29.27 -10.12
C GLY A 492 2.99 -28.09 -9.51
N GLY A 493 1.73 -28.30 -9.14
CA GLY A 493 0.90 -27.23 -8.56
C GLY A 493 0.55 -26.09 -9.53
N GLY A 494 0.73 -26.27 -10.85
CA GLY A 494 0.49 -25.23 -11.84
C GLY A 494 1.69 -24.31 -12.11
N LEU A 495 2.89 -24.64 -11.63
CA LEU A 495 4.10 -23.84 -11.85
C LEU A 495 4.39 -23.69 -13.35
N SER A 496 4.52 -22.43 -13.82
CA SER A 496 4.90 -22.07 -15.19
C SER A 496 5.42 -20.63 -15.21
N GLY A 497 6.71 -20.45 -15.50
CA GLY A 497 7.34 -19.14 -15.46
C GLY A 497 7.29 -18.51 -14.07
N ALA A 498 7.82 -19.18 -13.05
CA ALA A 498 7.77 -18.72 -11.66
C ALA A 498 8.63 -17.47 -11.45
N VAL A 499 8.00 -16.31 -11.22
CA VAL A 499 8.65 -14.98 -11.10
C VAL A 499 8.52 -14.35 -9.71
N GLY A 500 7.67 -14.86 -8.84
CA GLY A 500 7.46 -14.34 -7.49
C GLY A 500 7.27 -15.46 -6.48
N VAL A 501 7.71 -15.25 -5.24
CA VAL A 501 7.46 -16.18 -4.13
C VAL A 501 7.21 -15.44 -2.84
N ALA A 502 6.13 -15.80 -2.13
CA ALA A 502 5.79 -15.27 -0.80
C ALA A 502 5.46 -16.43 0.15
N ILE A 503 5.73 -16.23 1.44
CA ILE A 503 5.55 -17.28 2.46
C ILE A 503 4.39 -16.92 3.37
N ASP A 504 3.47 -17.85 3.56
CA ASP A 504 2.31 -17.70 4.41
C ASP A 504 2.61 -18.03 5.90
N ALA A 505 1.62 -17.80 6.79
CA ALA A 505 1.76 -18.03 8.24
C ALA A 505 2.03 -19.50 8.61
N ASN A 506 1.74 -20.43 7.71
CA ASN A 506 1.94 -21.86 7.88
C ASN A 506 3.28 -22.34 7.31
N GLY A 507 4.05 -21.43 6.69
CA GLY A 507 5.31 -21.73 6.01
C GLY A 507 5.13 -22.33 4.62
N ASN A 508 3.93 -22.22 4.03
CA ASN A 508 3.71 -22.61 2.64
C ASN A 508 4.25 -21.52 1.71
N ALA A 509 4.80 -21.94 0.56
CA ALA A 509 5.23 -21.03 -0.50
C ALA A 509 4.09 -20.81 -1.50
N TRP A 510 3.76 -19.54 -1.72
CA TRP A 510 2.86 -19.09 -2.75
C TRP A 510 3.67 -18.48 -3.88
N VAL A 511 3.39 -18.87 -5.12
CA VAL A 511 4.23 -18.59 -6.28
C VAL A 511 3.43 -17.90 -7.37
N ALA A 512 3.94 -16.75 -7.81
CA ALA A 512 3.46 -16.03 -8.97
C ALA A 512 3.97 -16.69 -10.25
N ASN A 513 3.07 -17.03 -11.17
CA ASN A 513 3.42 -17.61 -12.45
C ASN A 513 3.10 -16.63 -13.58
N PHE A 514 4.09 -16.30 -14.38
CA PHE A 514 3.97 -15.30 -15.45
C PHE A 514 3.45 -15.88 -16.78
N ASP A 515 3.54 -17.21 -16.97
CA ASP A 515 3.25 -17.79 -18.29
C ASP A 515 1.86 -18.45 -18.39
N ASN A 516 1.03 -18.44 -17.33
CA ASN A 516 -0.24 -19.18 -17.35
C ASN A 516 -1.36 -18.65 -16.45
N ALA A 517 -1.27 -17.39 -16.02
CA ALA A 517 -2.32 -16.70 -15.23
C ALA A 517 -2.84 -17.51 -14.02
N VAL A 518 -1.95 -18.16 -13.26
CA VAL A 518 -2.29 -18.87 -12.04
C VAL A 518 -1.33 -18.55 -10.89
N VAL A 519 -1.79 -18.76 -9.67
CA VAL A 519 -0.97 -18.79 -8.46
C VAL A 519 -0.79 -20.22 -8.01
N SER A 520 0.45 -20.65 -7.76
CA SER A 520 0.75 -21.98 -7.21
C SER A 520 0.95 -21.91 -5.70
N LYS A 521 0.63 -23.01 -5.01
CA LYS A 521 0.88 -23.18 -3.58
C LYS A 521 1.62 -24.51 -3.33
N LEU A 522 2.73 -24.43 -2.59
CA LEU A 522 3.47 -25.58 -2.11
C LEU A 522 3.48 -25.56 -0.58
N ASP A 523 3.43 -26.73 0.06
CA ASP A 523 3.57 -26.81 1.51
C ASP A 523 5.02 -26.56 1.96
N SER A 524 5.23 -26.52 3.27
CA SER A 524 6.55 -26.28 3.86
C SER A 524 7.60 -27.37 3.51
N SER A 525 7.20 -28.51 2.99
CA SER A 525 8.11 -29.57 2.48
C SER A 525 8.40 -29.46 0.98
N GLY A 526 7.67 -28.57 0.27
CA GLY A 526 7.74 -28.39 -1.19
C GLY A 526 6.72 -29.20 -1.98
N ALA A 527 5.80 -29.94 -1.31
CA ALA A 527 4.75 -30.67 -2.00
C ALA A 527 3.66 -29.71 -2.53
N PRO A 528 3.19 -29.87 -3.79
CA PRO A 528 2.18 -28.99 -4.36
C PRO A 528 0.80 -29.19 -3.70
N LEU A 529 0.14 -28.07 -3.35
CA LEU A 529 -1.20 -28.03 -2.76
C LEU A 529 -2.27 -27.49 -3.71
N SER A 530 -1.88 -26.83 -4.80
CA SER A 530 -2.78 -26.09 -5.69
C SER A 530 -3.25 -26.86 -6.93
N GLY A 531 -3.00 -28.18 -7.04
CA GLY A 531 -3.38 -28.96 -8.22
C GLY A 531 -2.78 -28.40 -9.51
N SER A 532 -3.61 -27.77 -10.37
CA SER A 532 -3.17 -27.07 -11.59
C SER A 532 -2.93 -25.56 -11.40
N GLY A 533 -2.92 -25.08 -10.17
CA GLY A 533 -2.85 -23.65 -9.83
C GLY A 533 -4.23 -23.02 -9.57
N TYR A 534 -4.24 -21.88 -8.90
CA TYR A 534 -5.43 -21.07 -8.65
C TYR A 534 -5.50 -19.97 -9.70
N ALA A 535 -6.58 -19.95 -10.50
CA ALA A 535 -6.72 -19.02 -11.63
C ALA A 535 -6.89 -17.57 -11.16
N VAL A 536 -6.25 -16.66 -11.86
CA VAL A 536 -6.35 -15.21 -11.75
C VAL A 536 -6.57 -14.61 -13.15
N PRO A 537 -6.96 -13.32 -13.29
CA PRO A 537 -7.35 -12.76 -14.59
C PRO A 537 -6.23 -12.72 -15.65
N ALA A 538 -4.98 -12.55 -15.22
CA ALA A 538 -3.84 -12.43 -16.13
C ALA A 538 -2.56 -12.98 -15.52
N ASP A 539 -1.48 -13.01 -16.28
CA ASP A 539 -0.15 -13.42 -15.87
C ASP A 539 0.31 -12.67 -14.63
N VAL A 540 0.86 -13.40 -13.65
CA VAL A 540 1.17 -12.85 -12.33
C VAL A 540 2.61 -12.37 -12.29
N ALA A 541 2.82 -11.07 -12.10
CA ALA A 541 4.14 -10.47 -12.04
C ALA A 541 4.75 -10.50 -10.62
N SER A 542 3.92 -10.33 -9.58
CA SER A 542 4.40 -10.31 -8.19
C SER A 542 3.32 -10.77 -7.21
N ILE A 543 3.72 -11.15 -5.99
CA ILE A 543 2.85 -11.77 -4.99
C ILE A 543 3.22 -11.33 -3.58
N ALA A 544 2.22 -11.09 -2.73
CA ALA A 544 2.38 -10.75 -1.32
C ALA A 544 1.37 -11.50 -0.44
N VAL A 545 1.68 -11.65 0.84
CA VAL A 545 0.78 -12.23 1.87
C VAL A 545 0.46 -11.17 2.90
N ASP A 546 -0.81 -10.94 3.17
CA ASP A 546 -1.26 -9.96 4.15
C ASP A 546 -1.35 -10.50 5.59
N GLY A 547 -1.67 -9.63 6.54
CA GLY A 547 -1.77 -9.96 7.96
C GLY A 547 -2.94 -10.87 8.35
N SER A 548 -3.84 -11.18 7.45
CA SER A 548 -4.91 -12.18 7.61
C SER A 548 -4.60 -13.48 6.88
N ASN A 549 -3.35 -13.64 6.42
CA ASN A 549 -2.89 -14.81 5.71
C ASN A 549 -3.60 -15.02 4.37
N THR A 550 -4.03 -13.93 3.71
CA THR A 550 -4.60 -13.94 2.36
C THR A 550 -3.56 -13.46 1.34
N ILE A 551 -3.79 -13.78 0.08
CA ILE A 551 -2.81 -13.66 -0.98
C ILE A 551 -3.21 -12.53 -1.93
N TRP A 552 -2.27 -11.68 -2.23
CA TRP A 552 -2.41 -10.56 -3.17
C TRP A 552 -1.44 -10.70 -4.32
N THR A 553 -1.88 -10.44 -5.54
CA THR A 553 -1.04 -10.48 -6.74
C THR A 553 -1.13 -9.19 -7.52
N ALA A 554 0.00 -8.78 -8.10
CA ALA A 554 0.07 -7.80 -9.17
C ALA A 554 0.04 -8.55 -10.50
N ASN A 555 -0.87 -8.17 -11.41
CA ASN A 555 -1.09 -8.86 -12.68
C ASN A 555 -0.68 -8.00 -13.87
N ALA A 556 -0.22 -8.63 -14.93
CA ALA A 556 0.30 -7.97 -16.12
C ALA A 556 -0.75 -7.21 -16.95
N ASP A 557 -2.03 -7.29 -16.61
CA ASP A 557 -3.13 -6.54 -17.23
C ASP A 557 -3.53 -5.26 -16.46
N GLY A 558 -2.75 -4.88 -15.44
CA GLY A 558 -3.03 -3.73 -14.57
C GLY A 558 -4.05 -4.01 -13.48
N SER A 559 -4.48 -5.25 -13.29
CA SER A 559 -5.33 -5.64 -12.16
C SER A 559 -4.51 -6.19 -11.00
N ILE A 560 -5.11 -6.20 -9.80
CA ILE A 560 -4.61 -6.98 -8.65
C ILE A 560 -5.64 -8.04 -8.26
N SER A 561 -5.17 -9.21 -7.86
CA SER A 561 -6.06 -10.27 -7.37
C SER A 561 -5.92 -10.48 -5.87
N HIS A 562 -7.02 -10.88 -5.24
CA HIS A 562 -7.07 -11.24 -3.83
C HIS A 562 -7.65 -12.63 -3.68
N LEU A 563 -6.90 -13.54 -3.04
CA LEU A 563 -7.30 -14.92 -2.81
C LEU A 563 -7.24 -15.25 -1.31
N ALA A 564 -8.19 -16.05 -0.86
CA ALA A 564 -8.10 -16.69 0.45
C ALA A 564 -6.93 -17.67 0.50
N ASN A 565 -6.47 -18.04 1.70
CA ASN A 565 -5.39 -19.03 1.86
C ASN A 565 -5.75 -20.43 1.35
N THR A 566 -7.03 -20.69 1.07
CA THR A 566 -7.53 -21.88 0.37
C THR A 566 -7.34 -21.84 -1.15
N GLY A 567 -6.97 -20.67 -1.70
CA GLY A 567 -6.93 -20.41 -3.14
C GLY A 567 -8.24 -19.93 -3.74
N THR A 568 -9.29 -19.80 -2.94
CA THR A 568 -10.57 -19.24 -3.40
C THR A 568 -10.43 -17.75 -3.69
N ALA A 569 -10.85 -17.30 -4.88
CA ALA A 569 -10.85 -15.88 -5.22
C ALA A 569 -11.80 -15.08 -4.31
N ILE A 570 -11.29 -13.96 -3.77
CA ILE A 570 -12.05 -12.95 -3.01
C ILE A 570 -12.34 -11.76 -3.93
N SER A 571 -11.37 -11.37 -4.78
CA SER A 571 -11.58 -10.37 -5.81
C SER A 571 -12.55 -10.86 -6.89
N PRO A 572 -13.20 -9.96 -7.65
CA PRO A 572 -13.91 -10.32 -8.88
C PRO A 572 -13.02 -11.13 -9.83
N ALA A 573 -13.66 -11.85 -10.77
CA ALA A 573 -12.93 -12.64 -11.78
C ALA A 573 -12.00 -11.80 -12.68
N THR A 574 -12.23 -10.49 -12.75
CA THR A 574 -11.40 -9.50 -13.46
C THR A 574 -10.33 -8.86 -12.58
N GLY A 575 -10.18 -9.31 -11.33
CA GLY A 575 -9.36 -8.63 -10.33
C GLY A 575 -10.00 -7.31 -9.84
N TYR A 576 -9.28 -6.57 -9.01
CA TYR A 576 -9.56 -5.17 -8.70
C TYR A 576 -8.79 -4.30 -9.70
N ILE A 577 -9.45 -3.29 -10.23
CA ILE A 577 -8.92 -2.49 -11.33
C ILE A 577 -8.76 -1.04 -10.88
N SER A 578 -7.52 -0.55 -10.90
CA SER A 578 -7.24 0.87 -10.72
C SER A 578 -7.47 1.64 -12.02
N ASN A 579 -8.00 2.86 -11.90
CA ASN A 579 -8.13 3.74 -13.05
C ASN A 579 -6.75 4.27 -13.46
N GLY A 580 -6.27 3.84 -14.61
CA GLY A 580 -4.96 4.24 -15.15
C GLY A 580 -3.88 3.17 -15.09
N ALA A 581 -4.05 2.11 -14.28
CA ALA A 581 -3.12 0.98 -14.28
C ALA A 581 -3.19 0.19 -15.60
N THR A 582 -2.02 -0.20 -16.11
CA THR A 582 -1.87 -0.89 -17.39
C THR A 582 -1.12 -2.22 -17.29
N ALA A 583 -0.15 -2.31 -16.36
CA ALA A 583 0.62 -3.52 -16.09
C ALA A 583 1.30 -3.40 -14.73
N GLU A 584 0.74 -4.05 -13.73
CA GLU A 584 1.31 -4.05 -12.38
C GLU A 584 2.51 -5.01 -12.31
N VAL A 585 3.64 -4.53 -11.77
CA VAL A 585 4.90 -5.28 -11.72
C VAL A 585 5.28 -5.68 -10.30
N GLY A 586 5.30 -4.72 -9.38
CA GLY A 586 5.65 -4.94 -7.98
C GLY A 586 4.45 -4.81 -7.07
N ILE A 587 4.43 -5.52 -5.95
CA ILE A 587 3.40 -5.42 -4.92
C ILE A 587 4.01 -5.43 -3.51
N ALA A 588 3.51 -4.55 -2.63
CA ALA A 588 3.82 -4.54 -1.21
C ALA A 588 2.58 -4.22 -0.39
N ILE A 589 2.52 -4.72 0.85
CA ILE A 589 1.44 -4.43 1.81
C ILE A 589 2.07 -3.74 3.00
N ASP A 590 1.51 -2.59 3.40
CA ASP A 590 2.03 -1.81 4.50
C ASP A 590 1.35 -2.14 5.86
N ALA A 591 1.80 -1.49 6.93
CA ALA A 591 1.26 -1.66 8.27
C ALA A 591 -0.12 -1.02 8.46
N SER A 592 -0.59 -0.19 7.52
CA SER A 592 -1.93 0.40 7.49
C SER A 592 -2.95 -0.52 6.83
N GLY A 593 -2.48 -1.52 6.08
CA GLY A 593 -3.32 -2.40 5.27
C GLY A 593 -3.60 -1.84 3.87
N ASN A 594 -2.80 -0.90 3.40
CA ASN A 594 -2.82 -0.50 2.00
C ASN A 594 -2.03 -1.50 1.16
N VAL A 595 -2.51 -1.77 -0.04
CA VAL A 595 -1.76 -2.50 -1.06
C VAL A 595 -1.14 -1.49 -2.00
N TRP A 596 0.17 -1.57 -2.16
CA TRP A 596 0.94 -0.71 -3.06
C TRP A 596 1.43 -1.51 -4.25
N THR A 597 1.31 -0.93 -5.44
CA THR A 597 1.81 -1.54 -6.67
C THR A 597 2.60 -0.53 -7.50
N THR A 598 3.43 -1.06 -8.41
CA THR A 598 4.15 -0.27 -9.42
C THR A 598 3.64 -0.62 -10.80
N ASP A 599 3.42 0.39 -11.63
CA ASP A 599 3.21 0.26 -13.06
C ASP A 599 4.37 0.91 -13.81
N ASN A 600 5.15 0.10 -14.50
CA ASN A 600 6.36 0.55 -15.17
C ASN A 600 6.10 1.18 -16.55
N TYR A 601 4.90 1.04 -17.12
CA TYR A 601 4.52 1.67 -18.40
C TYR A 601 4.07 3.11 -18.24
N VAL A 602 3.29 3.38 -17.17
CA VAL A 602 2.80 4.74 -16.89
C VAL A 602 3.69 5.50 -15.90
N ASN A 603 4.74 4.85 -15.37
CA ASN A 603 5.66 5.42 -14.36
C ASN A 603 4.90 5.96 -13.14
N SER A 604 3.98 5.17 -12.62
CA SER A 604 3.16 5.47 -11.45
C SER A 604 3.29 4.38 -10.40
N ILE A 605 2.94 4.71 -9.15
CA ILE A 605 2.58 3.74 -8.13
C ILE A 605 1.12 3.93 -7.76
N PHE A 606 0.46 2.83 -7.40
CA PHE A 606 -0.94 2.85 -6.97
C PHE A 606 -1.05 2.40 -5.52
N GLU A 607 -1.88 3.10 -4.71
CA GLU A 607 -2.27 2.73 -3.36
C GLU A 607 -3.73 2.29 -3.36
N TYR A 608 -4.01 1.04 -3.04
CA TYR A 608 -5.35 0.54 -2.79
C TYR A 608 -5.64 0.68 -1.30
N VAL A 609 -6.39 1.71 -0.96
CA VAL A 609 -6.57 2.21 0.40
C VAL A 609 -7.32 1.21 1.27
N GLY A 610 -6.70 0.76 2.37
CA GLY A 610 -7.29 -0.13 3.38
C GLY A 610 -7.76 -1.48 2.85
N ALA A 611 -7.27 -1.91 1.67
CA ALA A 611 -7.76 -3.09 0.97
C ALA A 611 -7.31 -4.42 1.60
N ALA A 612 -6.10 -4.46 2.18
CA ALA A 612 -5.49 -5.65 2.77
C ALA A 612 -5.45 -5.58 4.30
N SER A 613 -5.26 -6.72 4.94
CA SER A 613 -4.97 -6.75 6.37
C SER A 613 -3.54 -6.23 6.64
N PRO A 614 -3.34 -5.38 7.67
CA PRO A 614 -2.02 -4.82 8.01
C PRO A 614 -0.94 -5.88 8.09
N ALA A 615 0.20 -5.65 7.43
CA ALA A 615 1.36 -6.52 7.44
C ALA A 615 2.51 -5.93 8.28
N ALA A 616 3.37 -6.79 8.84
CA ALA A 616 4.56 -6.34 9.55
C ALA A 616 5.62 -5.87 8.53
N VAL A 617 6.08 -4.63 8.65
CA VAL A 617 7.07 -4.01 7.79
C VAL A 617 8.28 -3.49 8.59
N PRO A 618 9.49 -3.49 8.02
CA PRO A 618 9.83 -4.14 6.73
C PRO A 618 9.67 -5.67 6.81
N LEU A 619 9.66 -6.35 5.67
CA LEU A 619 9.44 -7.82 5.62
C LEU A 619 10.44 -8.59 6.50
N GLN A 620 11.65 -8.08 6.71
CA GLN A 620 12.61 -8.64 7.67
C GLN A 620 12.03 -8.70 9.10
N ALA A 621 11.21 -7.72 9.52
CA ALA A 621 10.56 -7.76 10.82
C ALA A 621 9.59 -8.93 10.93
N ALA A 622 8.79 -9.18 9.88
CA ALA A 622 7.88 -10.31 9.82
C ALA A 622 8.62 -11.65 9.90
N VAL A 623 9.74 -11.80 9.19
CA VAL A 623 10.59 -13.00 9.24
C VAL A 623 11.17 -13.21 10.64
N LYS A 624 11.78 -12.16 11.24
CA LYS A 624 12.42 -12.22 12.56
C LYS A 624 11.44 -12.52 13.68
N ASN A 625 10.27 -11.89 13.65
CA ASN A 625 9.26 -12.00 14.69
C ASN A 625 8.26 -13.15 14.46
N LYS A 626 8.45 -13.94 13.38
CA LYS A 626 7.54 -15.02 12.97
C LYS A 626 6.10 -14.54 12.75
N GLN A 627 5.99 -13.37 12.11
CA GLN A 627 4.72 -12.68 11.81
C GLN A 627 4.35 -12.71 10.32
N LEU A 628 5.04 -13.51 9.49
CA LEU A 628 4.60 -13.73 8.10
C LEU A 628 3.14 -14.17 8.08
N GLY A 629 2.31 -13.50 7.30
CA GLY A 629 0.87 -13.77 7.20
C GLY A 629 0.07 -13.49 8.49
N LYS A 630 0.59 -12.67 9.40
CA LYS A 630 -0.07 -12.29 10.66
C LYS A 630 -0.06 -10.77 10.85
N ARG A 631 -1.17 -10.27 11.42
CA ARG A 631 -1.24 -8.86 11.83
C ARG A 631 -0.17 -8.55 12.88
N PRO A 632 0.53 -7.41 12.75
CA PRO A 632 1.46 -6.96 13.77
C PRO A 632 0.79 -6.50 15.06
#